data_577e65c9c18e3d811e36a8ffaa910c29
#
_entry.id   577e65c9c18e3d811e36a8ffaa910c29
#
_cell.length_a   1.000
_cell.length_b   1.000
_cell.length_c   1.000
_cell.angle_alpha   90.00
_cell.angle_beta   90.00
_cell.angle_gamma   90.00
#
_symmetry.space_group_name_H-M   'P 1'
#
loop_
_entity.id
_entity.type
_entity.pdbx_description
1 polymer ?
#
loop_
_entity_poly.entity_id
_entity_poly.type
_entity_poly.pdbx_seq_one_letter_code
_entity_poly.pdbx_strand_id
1 'polypeptide(L)'
;MLKVLLKKQLTEIFQSFFVNRKKGTARSRVFTAGLIVLYVLLMGGVIGGMFTLFAVAICDSLFEVGFGWLYFLIFSGAALMLGVFGSVFNTFSGLYQSKDNDFLLSLPIPVRYILVARLLSVYVLGAMFSFCVMLPGIVVYFVLRPVTVWSVFGCVFLLFFVSALILVLSCLLGWVVARINARLKNKNILTVAASLLFLAAYYFVYFKAQELIETLIENVQVLGEKVKGAAYPLYLLGRAGEGDLLSIGIYLLVGAALVALTYLVLSKSFLRLATSSSGTAKKKYVEKKVQAQSIEKALLKKEFGRFLGSPTYMLNCGLGCLFLPILSVLVLIKGRDLLASFLNVGVDFPSEILLVLACLMICFLVCMNDMTAPSVSLEGKNIWLVQSMPIEPKKVLQAKLLLQLVLTCPLTLLCSAAFIAVLRPGIGGGVLLVIFPQVFAVLTASFGLFLNLKRNNLSWNSEMIPVKQGF
;
A
#
# COMPACT_ATOMS: atom_id res chain seq x y z
N MET A 1 16.62 -4.15 -28.97
CA MET A 1 16.75 -4.53 -27.55
C MET A 1 15.85 -3.70 -26.65
N LEU A 2 15.97 -2.38 -26.58
CA LEU A 2 15.14 -1.53 -25.71
C LEU A 2 13.62 -1.75 -25.91
N LYS A 3 13.15 -1.77 -27.18
CA LYS A 3 11.73 -2.01 -27.51
C LYS A 3 11.19 -3.34 -26.95
N VAL A 4 12.01 -4.39 -26.95
CA VAL A 4 11.63 -5.71 -26.41
C VAL A 4 11.54 -5.66 -24.88
N LEU A 5 12.50 -5.00 -24.20
CA LEU A 5 12.49 -4.80 -22.77
C LEU A 5 11.28 -3.96 -22.32
N LEU A 6 10.97 -2.90 -23.05
CA LEU A 6 9.80 -2.06 -22.77
C LEU A 6 8.50 -2.85 -22.91
N LYS A 7 8.36 -3.62 -24.00
CA LYS A 7 7.19 -4.49 -24.21
C LYS A 7 7.05 -5.51 -23.07
N LYS A 8 8.17 -6.13 -22.63
CA LYS A 8 8.18 -7.04 -21.48
C LYS A 8 7.68 -6.35 -20.22
N GLN A 9 8.25 -5.20 -19.86
CA GLN A 9 7.90 -4.46 -18.64
C GLN A 9 6.44 -4.01 -18.64
N LEU A 10 5.93 -3.48 -19.75
CA LEU A 10 4.53 -3.11 -19.90
C LEU A 10 3.61 -4.34 -19.79
N THR A 11 4.00 -5.46 -20.42
CA THR A 11 3.23 -6.70 -20.30
C THR A 11 3.19 -7.20 -18.85
N GLU A 12 4.28 -7.06 -18.10
CA GLU A 12 4.33 -7.45 -16.67
C GLU A 12 3.39 -6.61 -15.79
N ILE A 13 3.31 -5.29 -16.01
CA ILE A 13 2.38 -4.41 -15.29
C ILE A 13 0.94 -4.90 -15.50
N PHE A 14 0.58 -5.20 -16.74
CA PHE A 14 -0.79 -5.58 -17.11
C PHE A 14 -1.03 -7.09 -17.18
N GLN A 15 -0.06 -7.91 -16.77
CA GLN A 15 -0.13 -9.37 -16.87
C GLN A 15 -1.37 -9.97 -16.19
N SER A 16 -1.83 -9.35 -15.10
CA SER A 16 -3.04 -9.77 -14.39
C SER A 16 -4.30 -9.72 -15.24
N PHE A 17 -4.34 -8.86 -16.25
CA PHE A 17 -5.46 -8.76 -17.19
C PHE A 17 -5.38 -9.81 -18.31
N PHE A 18 -4.18 -10.11 -18.79
CA PHE A 18 -3.97 -10.97 -19.96
C PHE A 18 -3.89 -12.47 -19.65
N VAL A 19 -3.39 -12.83 -18.46
CA VAL A 19 -3.15 -14.23 -18.10
C VAL A 19 -4.05 -14.67 -16.95
N ASN A 20 -4.69 -15.83 -17.13
CA ASN A 20 -5.38 -16.49 -16.02
C ASN A 20 -4.34 -17.14 -15.11
N ARG A 21 -4.06 -16.52 -13.96
CA ARG A 21 -3.01 -16.96 -13.02
C ARG A 21 -3.25 -18.38 -12.48
N LYS A 22 -4.50 -18.85 -12.41
CA LYS A 22 -4.82 -20.20 -11.92
C LYS A 22 -4.48 -21.29 -12.95
N LYS A 23 -4.72 -21.02 -14.23
CA LYS A 23 -4.52 -22.00 -15.32
C LYS A 23 -3.23 -21.77 -16.11
N GLY A 24 -2.52 -20.66 -15.90
CA GLY A 24 -1.35 -20.29 -16.69
C GLY A 24 -1.65 -20.00 -18.17
N THR A 25 -2.92 -20.01 -18.57
CA THR A 25 -3.38 -19.82 -19.94
C THR A 25 -3.74 -18.38 -20.22
N ALA A 26 -3.56 -17.95 -21.47
CA ALA A 26 -4.04 -16.64 -21.90
C ALA A 26 -5.58 -16.56 -21.78
N ARG A 27 -6.07 -15.42 -21.29
CA ARG A 27 -7.52 -15.15 -21.24
C ARG A 27 -8.03 -14.83 -22.63
N SER A 28 -9.32 -15.05 -22.90
CA SER A 28 -9.95 -14.62 -24.14
C SER A 28 -9.86 -13.10 -24.28
N ARG A 29 -9.72 -12.59 -25.51
CA ARG A 29 -9.62 -11.14 -25.79
C ARG A 29 -10.83 -10.38 -25.27
N VAL A 30 -12.03 -10.93 -25.41
CA VAL A 30 -13.30 -10.33 -24.95
C VAL A 30 -13.31 -10.21 -23.43
N PHE A 31 -12.93 -11.27 -22.71
CA PHE A 31 -12.89 -11.26 -21.25
C PHE A 31 -11.82 -10.27 -20.71
N THR A 32 -10.67 -10.19 -21.38
CA THR A 32 -9.63 -9.23 -21.05
C THR A 32 -10.08 -7.80 -21.25
N ALA A 33 -10.74 -7.51 -22.38
CA ALA A 33 -11.32 -6.20 -22.65
C ALA A 33 -12.37 -5.84 -21.59
N GLY A 34 -13.28 -6.76 -21.24
CA GLY A 34 -14.27 -6.55 -20.18
C GLY A 34 -13.64 -6.23 -18.82
N LEU A 35 -12.56 -6.92 -18.43
CA LEU A 35 -11.85 -6.63 -17.19
C LEU A 35 -11.17 -5.25 -17.20
N ILE A 36 -10.58 -4.85 -18.32
CA ILE A 36 -9.95 -3.52 -18.47
C ILE A 36 -11.02 -2.44 -18.37
N VAL A 37 -12.15 -2.59 -19.08
CA VAL A 37 -13.27 -1.64 -19.01
C VAL A 37 -13.81 -1.56 -17.59
N LEU A 38 -14.04 -2.69 -16.93
CA LEU A 38 -14.50 -2.71 -15.52
C LEU A 38 -13.51 -2.00 -14.59
N TYR A 39 -12.21 -2.23 -14.76
CA TYR A 39 -11.19 -1.55 -13.96
C TYR A 39 -11.18 -0.03 -14.19
N VAL A 40 -11.26 0.40 -15.45
CA VAL A 40 -11.32 1.82 -15.82
C VAL A 40 -12.58 2.47 -15.26
N LEU A 41 -13.74 1.81 -15.34
CA LEU A 41 -14.99 2.28 -14.77
C LEU A 41 -14.95 2.37 -13.24
N LEU A 42 -14.37 1.39 -12.56
CA LEU A 42 -14.24 1.42 -11.10
C LEU A 42 -13.25 2.52 -10.66
N MET A 43 -12.08 2.60 -11.28
CA MET A 43 -11.07 3.60 -10.93
C MET A 43 -11.51 5.01 -11.35
N GLY A 44 -12.01 5.19 -12.56
CA GLY A 44 -12.51 6.47 -13.07
C GLY A 44 -13.82 6.90 -12.39
N GLY A 45 -14.75 5.95 -12.13
CA GLY A 45 -16.03 6.25 -11.51
C GLY A 45 -15.92 6.55 -10.02
N VAL A 46 -15.18 5.76 -9.26
CA VAL A 46 -15.07 5.95 -7.80
C VAL A 46 -14.05 7.03 -7.48
N ILE A 47 -12.79 6.84 -7.87
CA ILE A 47 -11.72 7.80 -7.54
C ILE A 47 -11.90 9.10 -8.34
N GLY A 48 -12.12 8.99 -9.64
CA GLY A 48 -12.36 10.15 -10.50
C GLY A 48 -13.61 10.91 -10.08
N GLY A 49 -14.70 10.23 -9.72
CA GLY A 49 -15.92 10.85 -9.20
C GLY A 49 -15.70 11.65 -7.91
N MET A 50 -14.94 11.11 -6.95
CA MET A 50 -14.56 11.85 -5.74
C MET A 50 -13.78 13.13 -6.07
N PHE A 51 -12.80 13.06 -6.97
CA PHE A 51 -12.03 14.23 -7.37
C PHE A 51 -12.84 15.20 -8.23
N THR A 52 -13.81 14.72 -9.00
CA THR A 52 -14.75 15.59 -9.73
C THR A 52 -15.62 16.40 -8.76
N LEU A 53 -16.22 15.77 -7.75
CA LEU A 53 -17.00 16.45 -6.73
C LEU A 53 -16.15 17.47 -5.97
N PHE A 54 -14.94 17.12 -5.59
CA PHE A 54 -14.01 18.04 -4.97
C PHE A 54 -13.63 19.20 -5.87
N ALA A 55 -13.38 18.94 -7.17
CA ALA A 55 -13.07 19.96 -8.16
C ALA A 55 -14.20 20.97 -8.33
N VAL A 56 -15.44 20.50 -8.44
CA VAL A 56 -16.64 21.39 -8.55
C VAL A 56 -16.77 22.24 -7.29
N ALA A 57 -16.57 21.67 -6.11
CA ALA A 57 -16.71 22.39 -4.84
C ALA A 57 -15.74 23.57 -4.69
N ILE A 58 -14.51 23.46 -5.21
CA ILE A 58 -13.47 24.49 -4.99
C ILE A 58 -13.18 25.36 -6.21
N CYS A 59 -13.61 24.96 -7.42
CA CYS A 59 -13.27 25.67 -8.65
C CYS A 59 -13.77 27.11 -8.63
N ASP A 60 -15.07 27.31 -8.43
CA ASP A 60 -15.65 28.64 -8.47
C ASP A 60 -15.12 29.54 -7.35
N SER A 61 -15.07 29.05 -6.13
CA SER A 61 -14.57 29.77 -4.97
C SER A 61 -13.14 30.30 -5.15
N LEU A 62 -12.23 29.50 -5.73
CA LEU A 62 -10.84 29.90 -5.93
C LEU A 62 -10.64 30.86 -7.10
N PHE A 63 -11.37 30.67 -8.21
CA PHE A 63 -11.22 31.51 -9.38
C PHE A 63 -11.88 32.87 -9.20
N GLU A 64 -13.02 32.98 -8.48
CA GLU A 64 -13.70 34.27 -8.19
C GLU A 64 -12.81 35.18 -7.31
N VAL A 65 -12.01 34.63 -6.42
CA VAL A 65 -11.09 35.38 -5.57
C VAL A 65 -9.72 35.63 -6.24
N GLY A 66 -9.51 35.16 -7.49
CA GLY A 66 -8.27 35.36 -8.24
C GLY A 66 -7.11 34.40 -7.85
N PHE A 67 -7.41 33.30 -7.16
CA PHE A 67 -6.43 32.27 -6.75
C PHE A 67 -6.53 30.99 -7.60
N GLY A 68 -6.83 31.10 -8.90
CA GLY A 68 -6.93 29.95 -9.82
C GLY A 68 -5.68 29.06 -9.82
N TRP A 69 -4.48 29.64 -9.68
CA TRP A 69 -3.23 28.89 -9.55
C TRP A 69 -3.24 27.92 -8.36
N LEU A 70 -3.95 28.24 -7.28
CA LEU A 70 -4.05 27.38 -6.08
C LEU A 70 -4.86 26.12 -6.39
N TYR A 71 -5.85 26.19 -7.26
CA TYR A 71 -6.60 25.03 -7.76
C TYR A 71 -5.67 23.99 -8.36
N PHE A 72 -4.82 24.37 -9.30
CA PHE A 72 -3.86 23.47 -9.93
C PHE A 72 -2.80 22.98 -8.94
N LEU A 73 -2.39 23.79 -7.97
CA LEU A 73 -1.47 23.40 -6.93
C LEU A 73 -2.05 22.31 -6.02
N ILE A 74 -3.32 22.43 -5.60
CA ILE A 74 -4.01 21.45 -4.76
C ILE A 74 -4.11 20.10 -5.49
N PHE A 75 -4.56 20.12 -6.76
CA PHE A 75 -4.65 18.90 -7.57
C PHE A 75 -3.29 18.26 -7.83
N SER A 76 -2.27 19.05 -8.09
CA SER A 76 -0.89 18.57 -8.24
C SER A 76 -0.36 17.95 -6.95
N GLY A 77 -0.63 18.57 -5.82
CA GLY A 77 -0.26 18.06 -4.49
C GLY A 77 -0.97 16.73 -4.18
N ALA A 78 -2.27 16.65 -4.39
CA ALA A 78 -3.05 15.42 -4.21
C ALA A 78 -2.56 14.30 -5.13
N ALA A 79 -2.29 14.59 -6.40
CA ALA A 79 -1.73 13.63 -7.36
C ALA A 79 -0.33 13.14 -6.97
N LEU A 80 0.54 14.04 -6.49
CA LEU A 80 1.87 13.69 -5.98
C LEU A 80 1.78 12.78 -4.77
N MET A 81 0.93 13.11 -3.79
CA MET A 81 0.73 12.28 -2.61
C MET A 81 0.27 10.88 -2.99
N LEU A 82 -0.84 10.78 -3.71
CA LEU A 82 -1.43 9.50 -4.10
C LEU A 82 -0.50 8.70 -5.01
N GLY A 83 0.17 9.36 -5.95
CA GLY A 83 1.10 8.74 -6.88
C GLY A 83 2.37 8.22 -6.22
N VAL A 84 3.00 9.00 -5.36
CA VAL A 84 4.21 8.60 -4.64
C VAL A 84 3.91 7.45 -3.68
N PHE A 85 2.87 7.59 -2.84
CA PHE A 85 2.49 6.54 -1.90
C PHE A 85 2.05 5.26 -2.59
N GLY A 86 1.32 5.35 -3.71
CA GLY A 86 0.90 4.19 -4.51
C GLY A 86 2.04 3.49 -5.25
N SER A 87 3.12 4.19 -5.60
CA SER A 87 4.18 3.66 -6.47
C SER A 87 5.49 3.29 -5.76
N VAL A 88 5.80 3.85 -4.57
CA VAL A 88 7.11 3.65 -3.90
C VAL A 88 7.45 2.17 -3.68
N PHE A 89 6.52 1.38 -3.15
CA PHE A 89 6.78 -0.04 -2.90
C PHE A 89 6.90 -0.85 -4.18
N ASN A 90 6.11 -0.53 -5.21
CA ASN A 90 6.23 -1.14 -6.53
C ASN A 90 7.57 -0.77 -7.19
N THR A 91 8.01 0.48 -7.01
CA THR A 91 9.31 0.97 -7.50
C THR A 91 10.47 0.25 -6.82
N PHE A 92 10.45 0.13 -5.49
CA PHE A 92 11.45 -0.61 -4.74
C PHE A 92 11.52 -2.09 -5.15
N SER A 93 10.37 -2.76 -5.20
CA SER A 93 10.27 -4.16 -5.62
C SER A 93 10.71 -4.35 -7.08
N GLY A 94 10.23 -3.51 -7.98
CA GLY A 94 10.52 -3.60 -9.41
C GLY A 94 11.95 -3.25 -9.78
N LEU A 95 12.58 -2.26 -9.12
CA LEU A 95 13.96 -1.88 -9.41
C LEU A 95 14.98 -2.82 -8.76
N TYR A 96 14.79 -3.17 -7.49
CA TYR A 96 15.86 -3.79 -6.68
C TYR A 96 15.60 -5.24 -6.29
N GLN A 97 14.34 -5.65 -6.11
CA GLN A 97 13.98 -7.01 -5.65
C GLN A 97 13.45 -7.92 -6.77
N SER A 98 13.46 -7.46 -8.00
CA SER A 98 12.94 -8.27 -9.11
C SER A 98 13.80 -9.52 -9.33
N LYS A 99 13.17 -10.70 -9.34
CA LYS A 99 13.84 -12.01 -9.51
C LYS A 99 14.51 -12.18 -10.88
N ASP A 100 14.09 -11.40 -11.87
CA ASP A 100 14.68 -11.41 -13.22
C ASP A 100 15.92 -10.52 -13.35
N ASN A 101 16.33 -9.82 -12.27
CA ASN A 101 17.56 -9.04 -12.28
C ASN A 101 18.79 -9.90 -12.61
N ASP A 102 18.93 -11.04 -11.91
CA ASP A 102 20.07 -11.93 -12.10
C ASP A 102 20.10 -12.48 -13.54
N PHE A 103 18.93 -12.84 -14.08
CA PHE A 103 18.80 -13.31 -15.45
C PHE A 103 19.10 -12.20 -16.47
N LEU A 104 18.54 -11.01 -16.32
CA LEU A 104 18.75 -9.91 -17.24
C LEU A 104 20.19 -9.38 -17.22
N LEU A 105 20.84 -9.40 -16.04
CA LEU A 105 22.23 -8.97 -15.88
C LEU A 105 23.23 -10.01 -16.40
N SER A 106 22.83 -11.29 -16.53
CA SER A 106 23.65 -12.35 -17.16
C SER A 106 23.62 -12.31 -18.69
N LEU A 107 22.66 -11.62 -19.29
CA LEU A 107 22.57 -11.45 -20.73
C LEU A 107 23.49 -10.31 -21.21
N PRO A 108 23.99 -10.35 -22.47
CA PRO A 108 24.83 -9.30 -23.05
C PRO A 108 24.00 -8.05 -23.38
N ILE A 109 23.26 -7.53 -22.40
CA ILE A 109 22.41 -6.34 -22.54
C ILE A 109 23.05 -5.21 -21.73
N PRO A 110 23.32 -4.04 -22.33
CA PRO A 110 23.80 -2.89 -21.58
C PRO A 110 22.86 -2.51 -20.44
N VAL A 111 23.38 -2.39 -19.24
CA VAL A 111 22.62 -2.10 -18.01
C VAL A 111 21.75 -0.85 -18.12
N ARG A 112 22.21 0.14 -18.91
CA ARG A 112 21.45 1.37 -19.22
C ARG A 112 20.07 1.08 -19.84
N TYR A 113 19.94 0.09 -20.69
CA TYR A 113 18.65 -0.26 -21.30
C TYR A 113 17.70 -0.93 -20.31
N ILE A 114 18.24 -1.75 -19.42
CA ILE A 114 17.47 -2.37 -18.33
C ILE A 114 16.93 -1.27 -17.39
N LEU A 115 17.79 -0.34 -16.99
CA LEU A 115 17.42 0.75 -16.10
C LEU A 115 16.36 1.66 -16.74
N VAL A 116 16.55 2.08 -17.99
CA VAL A 116 15.58 2.93 -18.71
C VAL A 116 14.24 2.23 -18.85
N ALA A 117 14.21 0.93 -19.18
CA ALA A 117 12.97 0.18 -19.29
C ALA A 117 12.22 0.12 -17.94
N ARG A 118 12.93 -0.06 -16.82
CA ARG A 118 12.34 -0.06 -15.49
C ARG A 118 11.86 1.32 -15.04
N LEU A 119 12.62 2.38 -15.31
CA LEU A 119 12.20 3.75 -15.04
C LEU A 119 10.94 4.12 -15.81
N LEU A 120 10.84 3.70 -17.06
CA LEU A 120 9.62 3.93 -17.84
C LEU A 120 8.43 3.16 -17.27
N SER A 121 8.64 1.95 -16.77
CA SER A 121 7.61 1.17 -16.06
C SER A 121 7.08 1.91 -14.81
N VAL A 122 7.99 2.49 -14.01
CA VAL A 122 7.63 3.32 -12.84
C VAL A 122 6.90 4.59 -13.27
N TYR A 123 7.33 5.22 -14.36
CA TYR A 123 6.67 6.41 -14.91
C TYR A 123 5.23 6.11 -15.32
N VAL A 124 4.99 5.01 -16.04
CA VAL A 124 3.63 4.60 -16.46
C VAL A 124 2.73 4.35 -15.26
N LEU A 125 3.23 3.66 -14.22
CA LEU A 125 2.46 3.46 -12.99
C LEU A 125 2.16 4.79 -12.28
N GLY A 126 3.13 5.67 -12.17
CA GLY A 126 2.95 7.01 -11.59
C GLY A 126 1.96 7.86 -12.38
N ALA A 127 2.03 7.80 -13.71
CA ALA A 127 1.11 8.48 -14.62
C ALA A 127 -0.34 8.00 -14.45
N MET A 128 -0.57 6.70 -14.22
CA MET A 128 -1.93 6.19 -13.96
C MET A 128 -2.55 6.85 -12.73
N PHE A 129 -1.80 6.99 -11.62
CA PHE A 129 -2.29 7.69 -10.43
C PHE A 129 -2.50 9.19 -10.67
N SER A 130 -1.55 9.84 -11.33
CA SER A 130 -1.66 11.26 -11.66
C SER A 130 -2.87 11.55 -12.53
N PHE A 131 -3.14 10.71 -13.53
CA PHE A 131 -4.28 10.86 -14.42
C PHE A 131 -5.62 10.70 -13.69
N CYS A 132 -5.72 9.73 -12.78
CA CYS A 132 -6.94 9.53 -11.99
C CYS A 132 -7.32 10.74 -11.13
N VAL A 133 -6.34 11.53 -10.69
CA VAL A 133 -6.55 12.70 -9.85
C VAL A 133 -6.69 13.98 -10.69
N MET A 134 -5.77 14.21 -11.63
CA MET A 134 -5.69 15.47 -12.35
C MET A 134 -6.69 15.58 -13.50
N LEU A 135 -7.00 14.48 -14.22
CA LEU A 135 -7.97 14.55 -15.32
C LEU A 135 -9.34 15.06 -14.88
N PRO A 136 -9.96 14.54 -13.79
CA PRO A 136 -11.22 15.10 -13.31
C PRO A 136 -11.15 16.60 -13.02
N GLY A 137 -10.09 17.05 -12.36
CA GLY A 137 -9.88 18.48 -12.09
C GLY A 137 -9.74 19.31 -13.36
N ILE A 138 -8.97 18.84 -14.34
CA ILE A 138 -8.80 19.53 -15.62
C ILE A 138 -10.12 19.59 -16.40
N VAL A 139 -10.90 18.51 -16.42
CA VAL A 139 -12.21 18.46 -17.10
C VAL A 139 -13.17 19.46 -16.46
N VAL A 140 -13.27 19.48 -15.12
CA VAL A 140 -14.12 20.45 -14.41
C VAL A 140 -13.70 21.89 -14.71
N TYR A 141 -12.40 22.18 -14.69
CA TYR A 141 -11.89 23.49 -15.06
C TYR A 141 -12.32 23.90 -16.47
N PHE A 142 -12.23 22.99 -17.46
CA PHE A 142 -12.63 23.28 -18.84
C PHE A 142 -14.15 23.45 -19.04
N VAL A 143 -14.97 22.86 -18.15
CA VAL A 143 -16.43 22.99 -18.20
C VAL A 143 -16.89 24.29 -17.55
N LEU A 144 -16.27 24.69 -16.44
CA LEU A 144 -16.73 25.83 -15.64
C LEU A 144 -16.06 27.17 -16.02
N ARG A 145 -14.92 27.14 -16.70
CA ARG A 145 -14.10 28.35 -16.98
C ARG A 145 -13.79 28.48 -18.47
N PRO A 146 -13.59 29.74 -18.96
CA PRO A 146 -13.21 29.95 -20.35
C PRO A 146 -11.87 29.33 -20.68
N VAL A 147 -11.85 28.47 -21.68
CA VAL A 147 -10.69 27.71 -22.10
C VAL A 147 -9.89 28.55 -23.11
N THR A 148 -8.61 28.77 -22.82
CA THR A 148 -7.65 29.35 -23.76
C THR A 148 -6.71 28.27 -24.28
N VAL A 149 -6.13 28.45 -25.46
CA VAL A 149 -5.16 27.50 -26.02
C VAL A 149 -3.99 27.28 -25.05
N TRP A 150 -3.54 28.32 -24.38
CA TRP A 150 -2.45 28.27 -23.41
C TRP A 150 -2.82 27.53 -22.14
N SER A 151 -4.07 27.64 -21.67
CA SER A 151 -4.52 26.87 -20.51
C SER A 151 -4.61 25.36 -20.81
N VAL A 152 -4.99 24.96 -22.03
CA VAL A 152 -4.94 23.56 -22.45
C VAL A 152 -3.51 23.05 -22.44
N PHE A 153 -2.58 23.83 -22.99
CA PHE A 153 -1.15 23.49 -23.01
C PHE A 153 -0.59 23.35 -21.58
N GLY A 154 -0.93 24.28 -20.70
CA GLY A 154 -0.54 24.29 -19.29
C GLY A 154 -1.06 23.07 -18.53
N CYS A 155 -2.33 22.72 -18.71
CA CYS A 155 -2.95 21.54 -18.10
C CYS A 155 -2.30 20.22 -18.55
N VAL A 156 -2.08 20.07 -19.87
CA VAL A 156 -1.40 18.89 -20.42
C VAL A 156 0.03 18.82 -19.93
N PHE A 157 0.76 19.91 -19.93
CA PHE A 157 2.12 20.00 -19.39
C PHE A 157 2.15 19.58 -17.92
N LEU A 158 1.26 20.13 -17.09
CA LEU A 158 1.21 19.88 -15.67
C LEU A 158 0.95 18.39 -15.36
N LEU A 159 0.07 17.75 -16.12
CA LEU A 159 -0.26 16.35 -16.00
C LEU A 159 0.98 15.45 -16.22
N PHE A 160 1.78 15.71 -17.25
CA PHE A 160 3.01 14.96 -17.52
C PHE A 160 4.14 15.34 -16.55
N PHE A 161 4.25 16.59 -16.17
CA PHE A 161 5.23 17.08 -15.21
C PHE A 161 5.03 16.46 -13.82
N VAL A 162 3.78 16.44 -13.30
CA VAL A 162 3.45 15.79 -12.03
C VAL A 162 3.76 14.29 -12.08
N SER A 163 3.48 13.62 -13.20
CA SER A 163 3.86 12.21 -13.39
C SER A 163 5.38 12.00 -13.35
N ALA A 164 6.16 12.95 -13.88
CA ALA A 164 7.62 12.92 -13.80
C ALA A 164 8.12 13.18 -12.38
N LEU A 165 7.48 14.07 -11.62
CA LEU A 165 7.81 14.28 -10.20
C LEU A 165 7.50 13.04 -9.36
N ILE A 166 6.40 12.34 -9.63
CA ILE A 166 6.08 11.05 -8.96
C ILE A 166 7.18 10.04 -9.25
N LEU A 167 7.65 9.91 -10.48
CA LEU A 167 8.79 9.06 -10.85
C LEU A 167 10.02 9.41 -10.00
N VAL A 168 10.42 10.69 -9.96
CA VAL A 168 11.61 11.15 -9.24
C VAL A 168 11.52 10.82 -7.76
N LEU A 169 10.42 11.20 -7.12
CA LEU A 169 10.21 10.97 -5.67
C LEU A 169 10.11 9.49 -5.33
N SER A 170 9.39 8.70 -6.13
CA SER A 170 9.27 7.26 -5.92
C SER A 170 10.61 6.54 -6.10
N CYS A 171 11.44 6.96 -7.05
CA CYS A 171 12.79 6.42 -7.24
C CYS A 171 13.72 6.80 -6.11
N LEU A 172 13.68 8.04 -5.61
CA LEU A 172 14.50 8.51 -4.48
C LEU A 172 14.12 7.77 -3.20
N LEU A 173 12.82 7.70 -2.87
CA LEU A 173 12.34 6.96 -1.71
C LEU A 173 12.64 5.46 -1.84
N GLY A 174 12.43 4.87 -3.00
CA GLY A 174 12.78 3.47 -3.27
C GLY A 174 14.28 3.20 -3.12
N TRP A 175 15.15 4.15 -3.52
CA TRP A 175 16.58 4.06 -3.31
C TRP A 175 16.96 4.16 -1.83
N VAL A 176 16.34 5.06 -1.06
CA VAL A 176 16.53 5.17 0.39
C VAL A 176 16.15 3.86 1.07
N VAL A 177 14.97 3.31 0.76
CA VAL A 177 14.50 2.02 1.29
C VAL A 177 15.46 0.89 0.91
N ALA A 178 15.96 0.84 -0.32
CA ALA A 178 16.94 -0.15 -0.79
C ALA A 178 18.25 -0.05 0.00
N ARG A 179 18.75 1.17 0.23
CA ARG A 179 20.01 1.41 0.96
C ARG A 179 19.91 1.05 2.43
N ILE A 180 18.77 1.35 3.06
CA ILE A 180 18.46 0.95 4.43
C ILE A 180 18.42 -0.59 4.50
N ASN A 181 17.67 -1.22 3.60
CA ASN A 181 17.50 -2.67 3.56
C ASN A 181 18.81 -3.45 3.32
N ALA A 182 19.75 -2.87 2.54
CA ALA A 182 21.06 -3.47 2.30
C ALA A 182 21.98 -3.47 3.55
N ARG A 183 21.78 -2.57 4.51
CA ARG A 183 22.63 -2.42 5.70
C ARG A 183 22.18 -3.22 6.91
N LEU A 184 20.97 -3.78 6.90
CA LEU A 184 20.34 -4.31 8.10
C LEU A 184 20.35 -5.83 8.20
N LYS A 185 20.66 -6.32 9.43
CA LYS A 185 20.76 -7.74 9.76
C LYS A 185 19.41 -8.46 9.73
N ASN A 186 18.33 -7.81 10.18
CA ASN A 186 16.97 -8.36 10.22
C ASN A 186 16.09 -7.64 9.19
N LYS A 187 16.34 -7.92 7.89
CA LYS A 187 15.68 -7.24 6.76
C LYS A 187 14.15 -7.27 6.82
N ASN A 188 13.56 -8.35 7.31
CA ASN A 188 12.12 -8.59 7.23
C ASN A 188 11.32 -7.74 8.25
N ILE A 189 11.71 -7.78 9.51
CA ILE A 189 11.02 -7.00 10.57
C ILE A 189 11.15 -5.50 10.30
N LEU A 190 12.31 -5.08 9.81
CA LEU A 190 12.51 -3.68 9.52
C LEU A 190 11.76 -3.22 8.27
N THR A 191 11.63 -4.06 7.24
CA THR A 191 10.78 -3.74 6.08
C THR A 191 9.33 -3.55 6.55
N VAL A 192 8.85 -4.38 7.47
CA VAL A 192 7.52 -4.22 8.08
C VAL A 192 7.44 -2.91 8.86
N ALA A 193 8.41 -2.63 9.73
CA ALA A 193 8.43 -1.40 10.52
C ALA A 193 8.50 -0.14 9.62
N ALA A 194 9.34 -0.16 8.58
CA ALA A 194 9.41 0.94 7.61
C ALA A 194 8.10 1.12 6.84
N SER A 195 7.42 0.04 6.46
CA SER A 195 6.11 0.11 5.79
C SER A 195 5.03 0.68 6.70
N LEU A 196 5.03 0.31 7.98
CA LEU A 196 4.10 0.84 8.97
C LEU A 196 4.36 2.30 9.30
N LEU A 197 5.63 2.69 9.42
CA LEU A 197 6.03 4.09 9.62
C LEU A 197 5.62 4.95 8.41
N PHE A 198 5.80 4.41 7.21
CA PHE A 198 5.37 5.07 5.99
C PHE A 198 3.83 5.23 5.93
N LEU A 199 3.08 4.20 6.34
CA LEU A 199 1.63 4.26 6.45
C LEU A 199 1.18 5.29 7.50
N ALA A 200 1.84 5.33 8.65
CA ALA A 200 1.56 6.32 9.70
C ALA A 200 1.87 7.75 9.21
N ALA A 201 2.99 7.96 8.51
CA ALA A 201 3.33 9.23 7.90
C ALA A 201 2.29 9.65 6.83
N TYR A 202 1.81 8.70 6.02
CA TYR A 202 0.74 8.95 5.07
C TYR A 202 -0.52 9.47 5.75
N TYR A 203 -1.02 8.79 6.78
CA TYR A 203 -2.22 9.25 7.51
C TYR A 203 -2.00 10.57 8.22
N PHE A 204 -0.81 10.80 8.80
CA PHE A 204 -0.47 12.08 9.41
C PHE A 204 -0.56 13.23 8.40
N VAL A 205 0.03 13.05 7.22
CA VAL A 205 -0.03 14.04 6.15
C VAL A 205 -1.46 14.19 5.62
N TYR A 206 -2.22 13.10 5.50
CA TYR A 206 -3.63 13.13 5.07
C TYR A 206 -4.49 13.97 6.01
N PHE A 207 -4.40 13.76 7.32
CA PHE A 207 -5.16 14.55 8.31
C PHE A 207 -4.71 16.00 8.36
N LYS A 208 -3.40 16.25 8.25
CA LYS A 208 -2.89 17.62 8.16
C LYS A 208 -3.28 18.32 6.86
N ALA A 209 -3.38 17.60 5.76
CA ALA A 209 -3.86 18.16 4.50
C ALA A 209 -5.34 18.56 4.57
N GLN A 210 -6.21 17.82 5.27
CA GLN A 210 -7.59 18.22 5.51
C GLN A 210 -7.68 19.52 6.30
N GLU A 211 -6.97 19.60 7.43
CA GLU A 211 -6.90 20.82 8.24
C GLU A 211 -6.39 22.03 7.44
N LEU A 212 -5.37 21.80 6.59
CA LEU A 212 -4.85 22.81 5.68
C LEU A 212 -5.87 23.25 4.63
N ILE A 213 -6.63 22.33 4.05
CA ILE A 213 -7.65 22.63 3.05
C ILE A 213 -8.79 23.44 3.68
N GLU A 214 -9.28 23.06 4.85
CA GLU A 214 -10.30 23.83 5.58
C GLU A 214 -9.81 25.24 5.90
N THR A 215 -8.59 25.38 6.42
CA THR A 215 -7.96 26.67 6.71
C THR A 215 -7.71 27.49 5.41
N LEU A 216 -7.41 26.82 4.29
CA LEU A 216 -7.23 27.46 2.98
C LEU A 216 -8.55 28.02 2.46
N ILE A 217 -9.66 27.30 2.63
CA ILE A 217 -10.99 27.77 2.19
C ILE A 217 -11.45 28.97 3.02
N GLU A 218 -11.22 28.95 4.35
CA GLU A 218 -11.58 30.03 5.26
C GLU A 218 -10.73 31.28 5.10
N ASN A 219 -9.43 31.12 4.79
CA ASN A 219 -8.44 32.20 4.75
C ASN A 219 -7.66 32.28 3.43
N VAL A 220 -8.36 32.06 2.30
CA VAL A 220 -7.74 31.96 0.94
C VAL A 220 -6.82 33.14 0.64
N GLN A 221 -7.23 34.37 1.00
CA GLN A 221 -6.46 35.58 0.70
C GLN A 221 -5.14 35.64 1.48
N VAL A 222 -5.19 35.41 2.80
CA VAL A 222 -4.01 35.52 3.67
C VAL A 222 -2.99 34.40 3.39
N LEU A 223 -3.48 33.19 3.16
CA LEU A 223 -2.61 32.04 2.87
C LEU A 223 -2.09 32.06 1.43
N GLY A 224 -2.91 32.50 0.49
CA GLY A 224 -2.50 32.69 -0.89
C GLY A 224 -1.35 33.69 -1.02
N GLU A 225 -1.42 34.83 -0.34
CA GLU A 225 -0.33 35.81 -0.31
C GLU A 225 0.92 35.27 0.40
N LYS A 226 0.76 34.53 1.50
CA LYS A 226 1.90 33.87 2.19
C LYS A 226 2.59 32.86 1.28
N VAL A 227 1.84 32.02 0.58
CA VAL A 227 2.41 31.03 -0.36
C VAL A 227 3.09 31.74 -1.53
N LYS A 228 2.49 32.80 -2.07
CA LYS A 228 3.08 33.63 -3.13
C LYS A 228 4.38 34.29 -2.69
N GLY A 229 4.51 34.68 -1.43
CA GLY A 229 5.73 35.26 -0.87
C GLY A 229 6.78 34.23 -0.45
N ALA A 230 6.40 33.28 0.41
CA ALA A 230 7.34 32.33 1.05
C ALA A 230 7.64 31.11 0.18
N ALA A 231 6.70 30.67 -0.68
CA ALA A 231 6.84 29.45 -1.48
C ALA A 231 6.62 29.75 -2.99
N TYR A 232 7.29 30.79 -3.49
CA TYR A 232 7.20 31.24 -4.88
C TYR A 232 7.29 30.11 -5.94
N PRO A 233 8.13 29.05 -5.77
CA PRO A 233 8.11 27.92 -6.68
C PRO A 233 6.74 27.23 -6.76
N LEU A 234 6.02 27.04 -5.66
CA LEU A 234 4.70 26.41 -5.68
C LEU A 234 3.66 27.28 -6.38
N TYR A 235 3.76 28.61 -6.21
CA TYR A 235 2.93 29.56 -6.96
C TYR A 235 3.16 29.45 -8.47
N LEU A 236 4.41 29.41 -8.92
CA LEU A 236 4.74 29.22 -10.34
C LEU A 236 4.20 27.89 -10.88
N LEU A 237 4.27 26.80 -10.06
CA LEU A 237 3.70 25.49 -10.45
C LEU A 237 2.20 25.60 -10.75
N GLY A 238 1.46 26.26 -9.89
CA GLY A 238 0.03 26.50 -10.12
C GLY A 238 -0.24 27.34 -11.36
N ARG A 239 0.54 28.42 -11.57
CA ARG A 239 0.44 29.26 -12.77
C ARG A 239 0.76 28.54 -14.07
N ALA A 240 1.64 27.54 -14.04
CA ALA A 240 1.87 26.69 -15.21
C ALA A 240 0.57 25.98 -15.65
N GLY A 241 -0.30 25.59 -14.71
CA GLY A 241 -1.63 25.03 -15.01
C GLY A 241 -2.59 26.03 -15.65
N GLU A 242 -2.51 27.32 -15.31
CA GLU A 242 -3.29 28.38 -15.94
C GLU A 242 -2.81 28.71 -17.37
N GLY A 243 -1.62 28.23 -17.76
CA GLY A 243 -1.07 28.45 -19.11
C GLY A 243 0.00 29.55 -19.19
N ASP A 244 0.61 29.93 -18.06
CA ASP A 244 1.73 30.89 -18.06
C ASP A 244 3.00 30.25 -18.66
N LEU A 245 3.36 30.75 -19.86
CA LEU A 245 4.48 30.20 -20.65
C LEU A 245 5.81 30.25 -19.94
N LEU A 246 6.08 31.29 -19.15
CA LEU A 246 7.31 31.45 -18.41
C LEU A 246 7.43 30.36 -17.34
N SER A 247 6.35 30.15 -16.61
CA SER A 247 6.26 29.08 -15.59
C SER A 247 6.41 27.68 -16.20
N ILE A 248 5.78 27.43 -17.35
CA ILE A 248 5.92 26.17 -18.10
C ILE A 248 7.38 25.95 -18.50
N GLY A 249 8.05 26.98 -19.05
CA GLY A 249 9.46 26.89 -19.46
C GLY A 249 10.40 26.58 -18.30
N ILE A 250 10.23 27.24 -17.16
CA ILE A 250 11.02 27.00 -15.95
C ILE A 250 10.84 25.54 -15.48
N TYR A 251 9.59 25.09 -15.37
CA TYR A 251 9.31 23.73 -14.86
C TYR A 251 9.67 22.63 -15.87
N LEU A 252 9.69 22.92 -17.15
CA LEU A 252 10.21 21.98 -18.15
C LEU A 252 11.72 21.74 -17.92
N LEU A 253 12.48 22.81 -17.70
CA LEU A 253 13.91 22.70 -17.41
C LEU A 253 14.16 22.01 -16.05
N VAL A 254 13.43 22.40 -15.01
CA VAL A 254 13.54 21.76 -13.68
C VAL A 254 13.18 20.28 -13.76
N GLY A 255 12.11 19.91 -14.44
CA GLY A 255 11.68 18.52 -14.61
C GLY A 255 12.71 17.69 -15.34
N ALA A 256 13.24 18.21 -16.46
CA ALA A 256 14.30 17.55 -17.22
C ALA A 256 15.56 17.36 -16.36
N ALA A 257 15.97 18.37 -15.60
CA ALA A 257 17.12 18.30 -14.69
C ALA A 257 16.90 17.26 -13.57
N LEU A 258 15.72 17.21 -12.97
CA LEU A 258 15.39 16.25 -11.90
C LEU A 258 15.37 14.81 -12.43
N VAL A 259 14.79 14.56 -13.58
CA VAL A 259 14.77 13.23 -14.21
C VAL A 259 16.18 12.80 -14.60
N ALA A 260 16.98 13.70 -15.19
CA ALA A 260 18.38 13.44 -15.54
C ALA A 260 19.22 13.13 -14.29
N LEU A 261 19.07 13.92 -13.22
CA LEU A 261 19.75 13.68 -11.94
C LEU A 261 19.37 12.32 -11.34
N THR A 262 18.07 11.99 -11.33
CA THR A 262 17.58 10.70 -10.86
C THR A 262 18.19 9.55 -11.65
N TYR A 263 18.23 9.66 -12.98
CA TYR A 263 18.88 8.67 -13.83
C TYR A 263 20.37 8.53 -13.52
N LEU A 264 21.11 9.62 -13.33
CA LEU A 264 22.53 9.61 -13.01
C LEU A 264 22.81 8.96 -11.64
N VAL A 265 22.02 9.29 -10.62
CA VAL A 265 22.15 8.69 -9.27
C VAL A 265 21.86 7.20 -9.33
N LEU A 266 20.79 6.80 -10.01
CA LEU A 266 20.40 5.39 -10.14
C LEU A 266 21.37 4.60 -11.00
N SER A 267 21.88 5.15 -12.10
CA SER A 267 22.82 4.44 -12.97
C SER A 267 24.12 4.05 -12.27
N LYS A 268 24.58 4.92 -11.32
CA LYS A 268 25.78 4.64 -10.51
C LYS A 268 25.53 3.65 -9.35
N SER A 269 24.31 3.59 -8.83
CA SER A 269 23.96 2.78 -7.64
C SER A 269 23.24 1.49 -7.96
N PHE A 270 22.60 1.40 -9.12
CA PHE A 270 21.70 0.28 -9.49
C PHE A 270 22.39 -1.08 -9.42
N LEU A 271 23.52 -1.25 -10.09
CA LEU A 271 24.27 -2.52 -10.09
C LEU A 271 24.62 -2.97 -8.67
N ARG A 272 25.18 -2.07 -7.86
CA ARG A 272 25.59 -2.38 -6.49
C ARG A 272 24.39 -2.79 -5.63
N LEU A 273 23.24 -2.13 -5.78
CA LEU A 273 22.05 -2.43 -5.00
C LEU A 273 21.30 -3.67 -5.50
N ALA A 274 21.19 -3.84 -6.82
CA ALA A 274 20.54 -5.00 -7.42
C ALA A 274 21.30 -6.31 -7.14
N THR A 275 22.63 -6.28 -7.14
CA THR A 275 23.46 -7.46 -6.82
C THR A 275 23.66 -7.66 -5.32
N SER A 276 23.58 -6.63 -4.49
CA SER A 276 23.73 -6.75 -3.03
C SER A 276 22.50 -7.38 -2.36
N SER A 277 21.35 -7.37 -3.00
CA SER A 277 20.14 -8.02 -2.47
C SER A 277 20.23 -9.55 -2.44
N SER A 278 21.11 -10.13 -3.25
CA SER A 278 21.38 -11.58 -3.30
C SER A 278 22.37 -12.06 -2.23
N GLY A 279 23.07 -11.14 -1.56
CA GLY A 279 24.05 -11.46 -0.52
C GLY A 279 23.37 -11.76 0.81
N THR A 280 23.14 -13.03 1.12
CA THR A 280 22.94 -13.45 2.51
C THR A 280 24.14 -12.99 3.33
N ALA A 281 23.90 -12.16 4.36
CA ALA A 281 24.95 -11.79 5.29
C ALA A 281 25.68 -13.07 5.73
N LYS A 282 27.01 -13.13 5.52
CA LYS A 282 27.82 -14.27 5.93
C LYS A 282 27.59 -14.50 7.43
N LYS A 283 26.69 -15.39 7.77
CA LYS A 283 26.52 -15.85 9.15
C LYS A 283 27.74 -16.72 9.45
N LYS A 284 28.57 -16.33 10.43
CA LYS A 284 29.52 -17.25 11.01
C LYS A 284 28.76 -18.49 11.47
N TYR A 285 29.13 -19.63 10.95
CA TYR A 285 28.60 -20.90 11.43
C TYR A 285 28.97 -21.02 12.92
N VAL A 286 27.96 -21.06 13.75
CA VAL A 286 28.11 -21.36 15.18
C VAL A 286 27.46 -22.72 15.38
N GLU A 287 28.26 -23.69 15.72
CA GLU A 287 27.79 -25.03 16.04
C GLU A 287 26.85 -24.93 17.25
N LYS A 288 25.57 -25.16 17.02
CA LYS A 288 24.57 -25.22 18.10
C LYS A 288 24.23 -26.69 18.35
N LYS A 289 24.37 -27.14 19.57
CA LYS A 289 23.85 -28.45 19.99
C LYS A 289 22.38 -28.55 19.65
N VAL A 290 22.03 -29.47 18.77
CA VAL A 290 20.65 -29.74 18.38
C VAL A 290 19.98 -30.42 19.57
N GLN A 291 19.08 -29.74 20.25
CA GLN A 291 18.22 -30.31 21.26
C GLN A 291 17.00 -30.95 20.61
N ALA A 292 16.66 -32.17 20.96
CA ALA A 292 15.42 -32.81 20.55
C ALA A 292 14.22 -31.99 21.07
N GLN A 293 13.34 -31.60 20.18
CA GLN A 293 12.10 -30.87 20.51
C GLN A 293 10.91 -31.76 20.16
N SER A 294 9.76 -31.54 20.83
CA SER A 294 8.51 -32.19 20.40
C SER A 294 8.17 -31.81 18.98
N ILE A 295 7.59 -32.73 18.23
CA ILE A 295 7.19 -32.54 16.81
C ILE A 295 6.31 -31.28 16.67
N GLU A 296 5.36 -31.11 17.56
CA GLU A 296 4.42 -29.98 17.55
C GLU A 296 5.12 -28.64 17.73
N LYS A 297 6.06 -28.56 18.69
CA LYS A 297 6.85 -27.35 18.93
C LYS A 297 7.79 -27.03 17.77
N ALA A 298 8.36 -28.05 17.13
CA ALA A 298 9.20 -27.88 15.95
C ALA A 298 8.40 -27.38 14.74
N LEU A 299 7.21 -27.95 14.50
CA LEU A 299 6.30 -27.51 13.44
C LEU A 299 5.81 -26.07 13.67
N LEU A 300 5.38 -25.75 14.88
CA LEU A 300 4.94 -24.39 15.23
C LEU A 300 6.08 -23.37 15.04
N LYS A 301 7.29 -23.71 15.48
CA LYS A 301 8.50 -22.87 15.29
C LYS A 301 8.81 -22.66 13.80
N LYS A 302 8.61 -23.66 12.96
CA LYS A 302 8.74 -23.57 11.51
C LYS A 302 7.75 -22.56 10.94
N GLU A 303 6.49 -22.63 11.33
CA GLU A 303 5.45 -21.71 10.86
C GLU A 303 5.69 -20.26 11.34
N PHE A 304 6.10 -20.08 12.60
CA PHE A 304 6.56 -18.77 13.11
C PHE A 304 7.75 -18.23 12.34
N GLY A 305 8.73 -19.08 12.06
CA GLY A 305 9.91 -18.70 11.26
C GLY A 305 9.53 -18.25 9.85
N ARG A 306 8.54 -18.90 9.25
CA ARG A 306 8.00 -18.50 7.93
C ARG A 306 7.27 -17.16 8.01
N PHE A 307 6.40 -16.98 9.00
CA PHE A 307 5.67 -15.74 9.20
C PHE A 307 6.62 -14.55 9.38
N LEU A 308 7.58 -14.65 10.31
CA LEU A 308 8.59 -13.61 10.56
C LEU A 308 9.59 -13.46 9.39
N GLY A 309 9.73 -14.51 8.59
CA GLY A 309 10.63 -14.53 7.43
C GLY A 309 10.10 -13.81 6.19
N SER A 310 8.80 -13.48 6.12
CA SER A 310 8.17 -12.85 4.96
C SER A 310 7.46 -11.56 5.33
N PRO A 311 8.03 -10.38 4.96
CA PRO A 311 7.36 -9.09 5.18
C PRO A 311 5.98 -9.01 4.52
N THR A 312 5.84 -9.58 3.32
CA THR A 312 4.57 -9.64 2.60
C THR A 312 3.51 -10.40 3.38
N TYR A 313 3.88 -11.52 3.99
CA TYR A 313 2.98 -12.33 4.80
C TYR A 313 2.60 -11.60 6.10
N MET A 314 3.58 -11.01 6.80
CA MET A 314 3.33 -10.23 8.01
C MET A 314 2.38 -9.04 7.77
N LEU A 315 2.64 -8.25 6.72
CA LEU A 315 1.87 -7.03 6.42
C LEU A 315 0.46 -7.31 5.89
N ASN A 316 0.23 -8.42 5.22
CA ASN A 316 -1.10 -8.68 4.65
C ASN A 316 -1.97 -9.57 5.51
N CYS A 317 -1.38 -10.46 6.32
CA CYS A 317 -2.12 -11.44 7.11
C CYS A 317 -1.93 -11.28 8.63
N GLY A 318 -1.17 -10.29 9.08
CA GLY A 318 -0.85 -10.09 10.49
C GLY A 318 -1.10 -8.67 11.00
N LEU A 319 -1.73 -7.80 10.24
CA LEU A 319 -2.00 -6.41 10.64
C LEU A 319 -2.88 -6.31 11.89
N GLY A 320 -3.82 -7.21 12.06
CA GLY A 320 -4.66 -7.25 13.25
C GLY A 320 -3.85 -7.45 14.55
N CYS A 321 -2.72 -8.16 14.50
CA CYS A 321 -1.81 -8.30 15.66
C CYS A 321 -1.22 -6.95 16.10
N LEU A 322 -1.16 -5.97 15.22
CA LEU A 322 -0.71 -4.61 15.52
C LEU A 322 -1.89 -3.73 15.97
N PHE A 323 -3.02 -3.79 15.26
CA PHE A 323 -4.14 -2.89 15.50
C PHE A 323 -4.96 -3.26 16.76
N LEU A 324 -5.04 -4.53 17.14
CA LEU A 324 -5.72 -4.94 18.37
C LEU A 324 -5.13 -4.30 19.64
N PRO A 325 -3.79 -4.33 19.88
CA PRO A 325 -3.20 -3.62 21.00
C PRO A 325 -3.39 -2.09 20.92
N ILE A 326 -3.26 -1.51 19.72
CA ILE A 326 -3.48 -0.07 19.53
C ILE A 326 -4.92 0.31 19.89
N LEU A 327 -5.91 -0.45 19.42
CA LEU A 327 -7.30 -0.25 19.79
C LEU A 327 -7.50 -0.39 21.30
N SER A 328 -6.88 -1.40 21.93
CA SER A 328 -6.97 -1.58 23.39
C SER A 328 -6.50 -0.35 24.15
N VAL A 329 -5.35 0.21 23.75
CA VAL A 329 -4.80 1.42 24.36
C VAL A 329 -5.67 2.64 24.08
N LEU A 330 -6.16 2.81 22.86
CA LEU A 330 -7.06 3.92 22.49
C LEU A 330 -8.36 3.88 23.28
N VAL A 331 -8.96 2.69 23.44
CA VAL A 331 -10.18 2.50 24.23
C VAL A 331 -9.94 2.84 25.69
N LEU A 332 -8.79 2.46 26.27
CA LEU A 332 -8.47 2.78 27.66
C LEU A 332 -8.25 4.28 27.88
N ILE A 333 -7.60 4.98 26.93
CA ILE A 333 -7.26 6.41 27.07
C ILE A 333 -8.46 7.30 26.74
N LYS A 334 -9.11 7.08 25.59
CA LYS A 334 -10.15 7.96 25.03
C LYS A 334 -11.55 7.36 25.02
N GLY A 335 -11.72 6.12 25.43
CA GLY A 335 -13.00 5.43 25.32
C GLY A 335 -14.12 6.08 26.14
N ARG A 336 -13.80 6.66 27.28
CA ARG A 336 -14.77 7.40 28.11
C ARG A 336 -15.22 8.72 27.46
N ASP A 337 -14.28 9.46 26.86
CA ASP A 337 -14.58 10.72 26.18
C ASP A 337 -15.40 10.47 24.91
N LEU A 338 -15.05 9.42 24.16
CA LEU A 338 -15.82 8.97 22.99
C LEU A 338 -17.23 8.55 23.41
N LEU A 339 -17.37 7.77 24.47
CA LEU A 339 -18.67 7.36 25.00
C LEU A 339 -19.51 8.58 25.44
N ALA A 340 -18.90 9.53 26.12
CA ALA A 340 -19.56 10.78 26.54
C ALA A 340 -19.99 11.61 25.31
N SER A 341 -19.16 11.68 24.28
CA SER A 341 -19.48 12.37 23.03
C SER A 341 -20.66 11.73 22.30
N PHE A 342 -20.73 10.40 22.27
CA PHE A 342 -21.88 9.67 21.69
C PHE A 342 -23.17 9.90 22.47
N LEU A 343 -23.11 9.94 23.81
CA LEU A 343 -24.26 10.20 24.67
C LEU A 343 -24.75 11.65 24.54
N ASN A 344 -23.86 12.62 24.30
CA ASN A 344 -24.20 14.04 24.14
C ASN A 344 -24.86 14.38 22.79
N VAL A 345 -24.82 13.48 21.81
CA VAL A 345 -25.46 13.67 20.48
C VAL A 345 -26.99 13.55 20.58
N GLY A 346 -27.57 13.30 21.79
CA GLY A 346 -29.02 13.26 22.01
C GLY A 346 -29.71 12.02 21.44
N VAL A 347 -28.96 11.01 21.07
CA VAL A 347 -29.46 9.69 20.69
C VAL A 347 -29.18 8.75 21.89
N ASP A 348 -30.21 8.36 22.60
CA ASP A 348 -30.12 7.32 23.64
C ASP A 348 -29.78 5.98 22.94
N PHE A 349 -28.48 5.70 22.79
CA PHE A 349 -28.06 4.37 22.35
C PHE A 349 -28.22 3.39 23.53
N PRO A 350 -29.05 2.36 23.38
CA PRO A 350 -29.10 1.27 24.34
C PRO A 350 -27.70 0.68 24.59
N SER A 351 -27.36 0.38 25.82
CA SER A 351 -26.07 -0.22 26.21
C SER A 351 -25.72 -1.47 25.42
N GLU A 352 -26.75 -2.20 24.96
CA GLU A 352 -26.62 -3.39 24.11
C GLU A 352 -26.06 -3.07 22.74
N ILE A 353 -26.42 -1.94 22.13
CA ILE A 353 -25.89 -1.54 20.81
C ILE A 353 -24.40 -1.22 20.90
N LEU A 354 -23.96 -0.51 21.96
CA LEU A 354 -22.56 -0.21 22.19
C LEU A 354 -21.72 -1.49 22.36
N LEU A 355 -22.30 -2.48 23.04
CA LEU A 355 -21.68 -3.78 23.24
C LEU A 355 -21.53 -4.57 21.94
N VAL A 356 -22.57 -4.56 21.11
CA VAL A 356 -22.52 -5.18 19.76
C VAL A 356 -21.50 -4.48 18.88
N LEU A 357 -21.45 -3.14 18.88
CA LEU A 357 -20.46 -2.37 18.12
C LEU A 357 -19.02 -2.68 18.58
N ALA A 358 -18.79 -2.82 19.89
CA ALA A 358 -17.49 -3.22 20.43
C ALA A 358 -17.09 -4.63 19.95
N CYS A 359 -18.01 -5.60 19.99
CA CYS A 359 -17.78 -6.94 19.45
C CYS A 359 -17.45 -6.91 17.96
N LEU A 360 -18.22 -6.17 17.16
CA LEU A 360 -18.00 -6.03 15.73
C LEU A 360 -16.63 -5.40 15.43
N MET A 361 -16.23 -4.40 16.19
CA MET A 361 -14.95 -3.73 16.04
C MET A 361 -13.77 -4.67 16.32
N ILE A 362 -13.86 -5.48 17.37
CA ILE A 362 -12.87 -6.52 17.66
C ILE A 362 -12.84 -7.56 16.53
N CYS A 363 -14.01 -8.08 16.12
CA CYS A 363 -14.10 -9.08 15.05
C CYS A 363 -13.57 -8.55 13.71
N PHE A 364 -13.81 -7.28 13.40
CA PHE A 364 -13.26 -6.64 12.21
C PHE A 364 -11.73 -6.68 12.21
N LEU A 365 -11.08 -6.36 13.34
CA LEU A 365 -9.63 -6.46 13.47
C LEU A 365 -9.13 -7.90 13.47
N VAL A 366 -9.91 -8.85 13.99
CA VAL A 366 -9.60 -10.29 13.91
C VAL A 366 -9.57 -10.76 12.44
N CYS A 367 -10.46 -10.27 11.58
CA CYS A 367 -10.44 -10.57 10.14
C CYS A 367 -9.15 -10.11 9.44
N MET A 368 -8.42 -9.13 10.01
CA MET A 368 -7.12 -8.72 9.49
C MET A 368 -5.99 -9.71 9.82
N ASN A 369 -6.26 -10.72 10.66
CA ASN A 369 -5.35 -11.81 11.00
C ASN A 369 -5.78 -13.08 10.26
N ASP A 370 -5.37 -13.19 9.01
CA ASP A 370 -5.72 -14.32 8.14
C ASP A 370 -4.48 -15.13 7.74
N MET A 371 -3.72 -15.59 8.75
CA MET A 371 -2.46 -16.31 8.52
C MET A 371 -2.69 -17.71 7.96
N THR A 372 -3.81 -18.34 8.27
CA THR A 372 -4.12 -19.69 7.81
C THR A 372 -4.51 -19.76 6.35
N ALA A 373 -5.10 -18.67 5.79
CA ALA A 373 -5.56 -18.62 4.42
C ALA A 373 -4.48 -18.90 3.35
N PRO A 374 -3.25 -18.34 3.43
CA PRO A 374 -2.19 -18.68 2.49
C PRO A 374 -1.25 -19.80 2.97
N SER A 375 -1.41 -20.34 4.19
CA SER A 375 -0.41 -21.15 4.89
C SER A 375 0.01 -22.43 4.15
N VAL A 376 -0.92 -23.11 3.48
CA VAL A 376 -0.63 -24.34 2.69
C VAL A 376 -0.03 -23.94 1.34
N SER A 377 -0.60 -22.94 0.67
CA SER A 377 -0.11 -22.43 -0.61
C SER A 377 1.31 -21.88 -0.51
N LEU A 378 1.69 -21.30 0.64
CA LEU A 378 3.06 -20.80 0.89
C LEU A 378 4.11 -21.91 0.95
N GLU A 379 3.75 -23.19 1.19
CA GLU A 379 4.69 -24.31 1.04
C GLU A 379 5.22 -24.40 -0.41
N GLY A 380 4.36 -24.05 -1.38
CA GLY A 380 4.72 -24.05 -2.80
C GLY A 380 5.26 -25.41 -3.27
N LYS A 381 6.31 -25.36 -4.09
CA LYS A 381 6.97 -26.57 -4.61
C LYS A 381 7.65 -27.42 -3.53
N ASN A 382 7.85 -26.89 -2.32
CA ASN A 382 8.53 -27.59 -1.22
C ASN A 382 7.56 -28.40 -0.33
N ILE A 383 6.28 -28.47 -0.68
CA ILE A 383 5.27 -29.23 0.10
C ILE A 383 5.64 -30.71 0.26
N TRP A 384 6.35 -31.28 -0.72
CA TRP A 384 6.83 -32.67 -0.69
C TRP A 384 7.73 -32.96 0.52
N LEU A 385 8.49 -31.95 1.01
CA LEU A 385 9.33 -32.10 2.19
C LEU A 385 8.50 -32.45 3.44
N VAL A 386 7.35 -31.81 3.60
CA VAL A 386 6.45 -32.08 4.73
C VAL A 386 5.76 -33.41 4.54
N GLN A 387 5.42 -33.77 3.30
CA GLN A 387 4.74 -35.03 2.96
C GLN A 387 5.69 -36.24 3.09
N SER A 388 7.00 -36.07 2.90
CA SER A 388 7.99 -37.13 3.04
C SER A 388 8.39 -37.42 4.50
N MET A 389 8.04 -36.55 5.44
CA MET A 389 8.34 -36.76 6.86
C MET A 389 7.35 -37.77 7.48
N PRO A 390 7.78 -38.63 8.40
CA PRO A 390 6.92 -39.58 9.11
C PRO A 390 6.09 -38.86 10.20
N ILE A 391 5.26 -37.87 9.77
CA ILE A 391 4.45 -37.01 10.65
C ILE A 391 3.01 -37.07 10.18
N GLU A 392 2.09 -37.25 11.11
CA GLU A 392 0.67 -37.19 10.80
C GLU A 392 0.26 -35.86 10.17
N PRO A 393 -0.44 -35.85 9.03
CA PRO A 393 -0.90 -34.61 8.39
C PRO A 393 -1.70 -33.69 9.32
N LYS A 394 -2.45 -34.27 10.26
CA LYS A 394 -3.23 -33.56 11.27
C LYS A 394 -2.34 -32.64 12.12
N LYS A 395 -1.17 -33.10 12.56
CA LYS A 395 -0.22 -32.27 13.35
C LYS A 395 0.33 -31.09 12.57
N VAL A 396 0.56 -31.27 11.27
CA VAL A 396 1.01 -30.20 10.38
C VAL A 396 -0.07 -29.11 10.24
N LEU A 397 -1.33 -29.52 10.04
CA LEU A 397 -2.44 -28.59 9.93
C LEU A 397 -2.73 -27.89 11.26
N GLN A 398 -2.66 -28.62 12.38
CA GLN A 398 -2.78 -28.04 13.71
C GLN A 398 -1.72 -26.96 13.98
N ALA A 399 -0.46 -27.16 13.57
CA ALA A 399 0.59 -26.16 13.74
C ALA A 399 0.30 -24.88 12.95
N LYS A 400 -0.28 -24.98 11.75
CA LYS A 400 -0.71 -23.83 10.94
C LYS A 400 -1.86 -23.06 11.59
N LEU A 401 -2.83 -23.77 12.14
CA LEU A 401 -3.95 -23.19 12.86
C LEU A 401 -3.49 -22.53 14.17
N LEU A 402 -2.62 -23.23 14.93
CA LEU A 402 -2.08 -22.73 16.19
C LEU A 402 -1.27 -21.44 16.01
N LEU A 403 -0.56 -21.25 14.88
CA LEU A 403 0.15 -20.00 14.62
C LEU A 403 -0.81 -18.79 14.69
N GLN A 404 -1.94 -18.85 14.01
CA GLN A 404 -2.93 -17.75 14.03
C GLN A 404 -3.55 -17.58 15.40
N LEU A 405 -3.97 -18.67 16.06
CA LEU A 405 -4.62 -18.62 17.38
C LEU A 405 -3.69 -18.08 18.47
N VAL A 406 -2.44 -18.54 18.52
CA VAL A 406 -1.44 -18.07 19.51
C VAL A 406 -1.15 -16.57 19.36
N LEU A 407 -1.19 -16.05 18.14
CA LEU A 407 -0.99 -14.62 17.90
C LEU A 407 -2.27 -13.80 18.13
N THR A 408 -3.44 -14.32 17.76
CA THR A 408 -4.69 -13.54 17.76
C THR A 408 -5.42 -13.61 19.09
N CYS A 409 -5.57 -14.81 19.70
CA CYS A 409 -6.38 -14.97 20.91
C CYS A 409 -5.93 -14.14 22.13
N PRO A 410 -4.62 -14.04 22.47
CA PRO A 410 -4.21 -13.20 23.58
C PRO A 410 -4.52 -11.71 23.34
N LEU A 411 -4.37 -11.24 22.10
CA LEU A 411 -4.61 -9.85 21.74
C LEU A 411 -6.10 -9.50 21.73
N THR A 412 -6.96 -10.43 21.33
CA THR A 412 -8.41 -10.27 21.41
C THR A 412 -8.89 -10.25 22.87
N LEU A 413 -8.31 -11.08 23.75
CA LEU A 413 -8.60 -11.03 25.17
C LEU A 413 -8.21 -9.68 25.78
N LEU A 414 -7.04 -9.16 25.44
CA LEU A 414 -6.58 -7.85 25.90
C LEU A 414 -7.53 -6.74 25.43
N CYS A 415 -7.99 -6.80 24.19
CA CYS A 415 -8.94 -5.84 23.64
C CYS A 415 -10.32 -5.95 24.31
N SER A 416 -10.82 -7.15 24.53
CA SER A 416 -12.08 -7.40 25.25
C SER A 416 -12.01 -6.86 26.68
N ALA A 417 -10.90 -7.06 27.38
CA ALA A 417 -10.69 -6.53 28.74
C ALA A 417 -10.70 -4.99 28.75
N ALA A 418 -10.10 -4.34 27.75
CA ALA A 418 -10.12 -2.89 27.62
C ALA A 418 -11.56 -2.36 27.43
N PHE A 419 -12.36 -2.99 26.59
CA PHE A 419 -13.76 -2.61 26.39
C PHE A 419 -14.61 -2.86 27.66
N ILE A 420 -14.40 -3.96 28.38
CA ILE A 420 -15.09 -4.24 29.66
C ILE A 420 -14.77 -3.16 30.70
N ALA A 421 -13.50 -2.73 30.77
CA ALA A 421 -13.09 -1.70 31.74
C ALA A 421 -13.75 -0.33 31.48
N VAL A 422 -14.02 0.00 30.21
CA VAL A 422 -14.62 1.28 29.79
C VAL A 422 -16.16 1.22 29.83
N LEU A 423 -16.76 0.22 29.18
CA LEU A 423 -18.21 0.08 29.03
C LEU A 423 -18.89 -0.40 30.33
N ARG A 424 -18.15 -1.13 31.18
CA ARG A 424 -18.67 -1.74 32.41
C ARG A 424 -19.99 -2.49 32.18
N PRO A 425 -20.04 -3.40 31.18
CA PRO A 425 -21.25 -4.14 30.91
C PRO A 425 -21.61 -5.06 32.10
N GLY A 426 -22.87 -5.42 32.21
CA GLY A 426 -23.25 -6.47 33.15
C GLY A 426 -22.53 -7.79 32.86
N ILE A 427 -22.64 -8.77 33.77
CA ILE A 427 -21.91 -10.06 33.68
C ILE A 427 -22.13 -10.72 32.33
N GLY A 428 -23.38 -10.76 31.83
CA GLY A 428 -23.70 -11.36 30.51
C GLY A 428 -23.00 -10.65 29.33
N GLY A 429 -22.96 -9.31 29.34
CA GLY A 429 -22.27 -8.52 28.33
C GLY A 429 -20.76 -8.72 28.36
N GLY A 430 -20.18 -8.79 29.58
CA GLY A 430 -18.75 -9.10 29.75
C GLY A 430 -18.37 -10.47 29.20
N VAL A 431 -19.18 -11.48 29.50
CA VAL A 431 -18.98 -12.85 28.94
C VAL A 431 -19.07 -12.86 27.43
N LEU A 432 -20.03 -12.14 26.86
CA LEU A 432 -20.19 -12.03 25.39
C LEU A 432 -18.99 -11.36 24.75
N LEU A 433 -18.49 -10.25 25.30
CA LEU A 433 -17.29 -9.55 24.80
C LEU A 433 -16.04 -10.43 24.83
N VAL A 434 -15.95 -11.40 25.71
CA VAL A 434 -14.82 -12.31 25.78
C VAL A 434 -15.00 -13.50 24.83
N ILE A 435 -16.15 -14.20 24.93
CA ILE A 435 -16.34 -15.48 24.22
C ILE A 435 -16.54 -15.27 22.73
N PHE A 436 -17.34 -14.29 22.31
CA PHE A 436 -17.71 -14.12 20.92
C PHE A 436 -16.49 -13.85 20.00
N PRO A 437 -15.57 -12.91 20.32
CA PRO A 437 -14.39 -12.70 19.50
C PRO A 437 -13.42 -13.90 19.49
N GLN A 438 -13.36 -14.70 20.57
CA GLN A 438 -12.53 -15.91 20.61
C GLN A 438 -13.08 -17.00 19.68
N VAL A 439 -14.39 -17.25 19.75
CA VAL A 439 -15.07 -18.19 18.84
C VAL A 439 -14.91 -17.75 17.40
N PHE A 440 -15.04 -16.45 17.14
CA PHE A 440 -14.86 -15.86 15.83
C PHE A 440 -13.41 -16.01 15.33
N ALA A 441 -12.40 -15.85 16.18
CA ALA A 441 -11.00 -16.08 15.83
C ALA A 441 -10.72 -17.54 15.44
N VAL A 442 -11.31 -18.50 16.17
CA VAL A 442 -11.22 -19.93 15.82
C VAL A 442 -11.93 -20.24 14.50
N LEU A 443 -13.09 -19.62 14.28
CA LEU A 443 -13.87 -19.77 13.04
C LEU A 443 -13.07 -19.26 11.84
N THR A 444 -12.54 -18.04 11.89
CA THR A 444 -11.78 -17.44 10.79
C THR A 444 -10.51 -18.24 10.50
N ALA A 445 -9.78 -18.68 11.53
CA ALA A 445 -8.59 -19.52 11.38
C ALA A 445 -8.91 -20.86 10.70
N SER A 446 -9.96 -21.53 11.14
CA SER A 446 -10.41 -22.82 10.59
C SER A 446 -10.92 -22.69 9.16
N PHE A 447 -11.71 -21.65 8.90
CA PHE A 447 -12.28 -21.36 7.59
C PHE A 447 -11.19 -21.00 6.57
N GLY A 448 -10.23 -20.13 6.96
CA GLY A 448 -9.09 -19.78 6.12
C GLY A 448 -8.26 -21.01 5.73
N LEU A 449 -7.97 -21.90 6.68
CA LEU A 449 -7.26 -23.14 6.42
C LEU A 449 -8.06 -24.07 5.47
N PHE A 450 -9.35 -24.23 5.73
CA PHE A 450 -10.23 -25.04 4.87
C PHE A 450 -10.26 -24.54 3.43
N LEU A 451 -10.42 -23.22 3.23
CA LEU A 451 -10.43 -22.64 1.89
C LEU A 451 -9.09 -22.85 1.18
N ASN A 452 -7.98 -22.71 1.89
CA ASN A 452 -6.64 -22.90 1.32
C ASN A 452 -6.37 -24.36 0.95
N LEU A 453 -6.87 -25.32 1.74
CA LEU A 453 -6.81 -26.75 1.39
C LEU A 453 -7.62 -27.06 0.13
N LYS A 454 -8.82 -26.48 0.00
CA LYS A 454 -9.71 -26.72 -1.16
C LYS A 454 -9.18 -26.04 -2.43
N ARG A 455 -8.52 -24.90 -2.32
CA ARG A 455 -8.04 -24.09 -3.45
C ARG A 455 -6.58 -23.69 -3.29
N ASN A 456 -5.71 -24.68 -3.07
CA ASN A 456 -4.28 -24.41 -2.95
C ASN A 456 -3.67 -23.99 -4.30
N ASN A 457 -2.70 -23.06 -4.24
CA ASN A 457 -1.86 -22.70 -5.36
C ASN A 457 -0.41 -22.99 -4.98
N LEU A 458 0.17 -24.06 -5.49
CA LEU A 458 1.53 -24.48 -5.16
C LEU A 458 2.58 -24.02 -6.20
N SER A 459 2.12 -23.57 -7.37
CA SER A 459 2.99 -23.14 -8.48
C SER A 459 3.00 -21.62 -8.62
N TRP A 460 3.59 -20.93 -7.65
CA TRP A 460 3.69 -19.47 -7.67
C TRP A 460 5.14 -19.01 -7.81
N ASN A 461 5.34 -17.87 -8.47
CA ASN A 461 6.65 -17.25 -8.68
C ASN A 461 6.96 -16.14 -7.64
N SER A 462 5.94 -15.62 -6.96
CA SER A 462 6.06 -14.58 -5.93
C SER A 462 5.16 -14.92 -4.74
N GLU A 463 5.64 -14.71 -3.52
CA GLU A 463 4.87 -14.90 -2.28
C GLU A 463 3.62 -13.99 -2.21
N MET A 464 3.60 -12.91 -2.96
CA MET A 464 2.43 -12.02 -3.05
C MET A 464 1.21 -12.73 -3.66
N ILE A 465 1.42 -13.74 -4.52
CA ILE A 465 0.34 -14.47 -5.18
C ILE A 465 -0.50 -15.29 -4.18
N PRO A 466 0.08 -16.20 -3.37
CA PRO A 466 -0.71 -16.92 -2.38
C PRO A 466 -1.25 -16.03 -1.26
N VAL A 467 -0.55 -14.95 -0.90
CA VAL A 467 -0.94 -14.06 0.20
C VAL A 467 -2.09 -13.12 -0.18
N LYS A 468 -2.05 -12.52 -1.38
CA LYS A 468 -3.09 -11.54 -1.80
C LYS A 468 -4.15 -12.10 -2.75
N GLN A 469 -3.88 -13.21 -3.40
CA GLN A 469 -4.68 -13.72 -4.53
C GLN A 469 -4.92 -15.22 -4.40
N GLY A 470 -4.84 -15.75 -3.19
CA GLY A 470 -5.00 -17.17 -2.89
C GLY A 470 -6.41 -17.71 -3.17
N PHE A 471 -7.40 -16.84 -3.34
CA PHE A 471 -8.81 -17.20 -3.55
C PHE A 471 -9.30 -16.88 -4.95
#